data_ae88910c69b03afb82f88d70933c348d
#
_entry.id   ae88910c69b03afb82f88d70933c348d
#
_cell.length_a   1.000
_cell.length_b   1.000
_cell.length_c   1.000
_cell.angle_alpha   90.00
_cell.angle_beta   90.00
_cell.angle_gamma   90.00
#
_symmetry.space_group_name_H-M   'P 1'
#
loop_
_entity.id
_entity.type
_entity.pdbx_description
1 polymer ?
#
loop_
_entity_poly.entity_id
_entity_poly.type
_entity_poly.pdbx_seq_one_letter_code
_entity_poly.pdbx_strand_id
1 'polypeptide(L)'
;MKIINTYSFKGGEKFLKTKHPKELAEVLEAIKNLDATTCLTKESAEKTMKGALLFSPRDMNHHLKTALHKKNWTAKANDKKKEYAEPRHAFGKGRFREMDGIKNKVGLEIQFGKYAFMGYDIFSKMIIFKNLGYIECGIEVVPAAELVKQMSTGVSSFDQLLVDFNNRGESNIDIPVFV
;
A
#
# COMPACT_ATOMS: atom_id res chain seq x y z
N MET A 1 10.48 -7.55 8.17
CA MET A 1 9.38 -6.97 8.98
C MET A 1 8.46 -8.07 9.51
N LYS A 2 7.53 -7.74 10.44
CA LYS A 2 6.47 -8.66 10.90
C LYS A 2 5.11 -8.11 10.51
N ILE A 3 4.20 -8.99 10.10
CA ILE A 3 2.79 -8.69 9.97
C ILE A 3 2.19 -8.99 11.33
N ILE A 4 1.62 -7.98 12.01
CA ILE A 4 1.09 -8.12 13.37
C ILE A 4 -0.43 -7.99 13.42
N ASN A 5 -1.01 -7.28 12.47
CA ASN A 5 -2.45 -7.08 12.35
C ASN A 5 -2.86 -7.30 10.91
N THR A 6 -4.10 -7.74 10.72
CA THR A 6 -4.76 -7.83 9.41
C THR A 6 -6.22 -7.47 9.54
N TYR A 7 -6.81 -6.95 8.47
CA TYR A 7 -8.24 -6.69 8.38
C TYR A 7 -8.80 -7.10 7.03
N SER A 8 -9.97 -7.71 7.05
CA SER A 8 -10.65 -8.21 5.85
C SER A 8 -11.87 -7.34 5.53
N PHE A 9 -11.66 -6.24 4.81
CA PHE A 9 -12.75 -5.38 4.36
C PHE A 9 -13.51 -6.07 3.24
N LYS A 10 -14.84 -6.11 3.36
CA LYS A 10 -15.75 -6.77 2.39
C LYS A 10 -15.30 -8.18 1.99
N GLY A 11 -14.77 -8.95 2.94
CA GLY A 11 -14.34 -10.34 2.70
C GLY A 11 -13.04 -10.47 1.89
N GLY A 12 -12.20 -9.45 1.86
CA GLY A 12 -10.98 -9.39 1.04
C GLY A 12 -10.02 -10.53 1.28
N GLU A 13 -9.79 -10.93 2.55
CA GLU A 13 -8.92 -12.06 2.87
C GLU A 13 -9.40 -13.37 2.23
N LYS A 14 -10.69 -13.70 2.41
CA LYS A 14 -11.28 -14.92 1.83
C LYS A 14 -11.24 -14.88 0.31
N PHE A 15 -11.53 -13.71 -0.29
CA PHE A 15 -11.49 -13.53 -1.73
C PHE A 15 -10.09 -13.79 -2.28
N LEU A 16 -9.07 -13.16 -1.70
CA LEU A 16 -7.68 -13.32 -2.11
C LEU A 16 -7.16 -14.74 -1.91
N LYS A 17 -7.43 -15.37 -0.75
CA LYS A 17 -7.04 -16.75 -0.50
C LYS A 17 -7.65 -17.74 -1.49
N THR A 18 -8.86 -17.45 -2.00
CA THR A 18 -9.57 -18.36 -2.91
C THR A 18 -9.23 -18.10 -4.38
N LYS A 19 -9.13 -16.84 -4.80
CA LYS A 19 -8.98 -16.45 -6.20
C LYS A 19 -7.56 -16.07 -6.59
N HIS A 20 -6.79 -15.51 -5.66
CA HIS A 20 -5.46 -14.96 -5.88
C HIS A 20 -4.43 -15.37 -4.81
N PRO A 21 -4.35 -16.67 -4.44
CA PRO A 21 -3.48 -17.11 -3.35
C PRO A 21 -1.99 -16.85 -3.62
N LYS A 22 -1.57 -16.86 -4.88
CA LYS A 22 -0.20 -16.57 -5.28
C LYS A 22 0.14 -15.09 -5.08
N GLU A 23 -0.73 -14.21 -5.54
CA GLU A 23 -0.56 -12.76 -5.40
C GLU A 23 -0.50 -12.35 -3.93
N LEU A 24 -1.40 -12.90 -3.10
CA LEU A 24 -1.38 -12.69 -1.66
C LEU A 24 -0.06 -13.17 -1.04
N ALA A 25 0.37 -14.38 -1.36
CA ALA A 25 1.62 -14.94 -0.83
C ALA A 25 2.84 -14.10 -1.20
N GLU A 26 2.89 -13.57 -2.43
CA GLU A 26 3.98 -12.72 -2.90
C GLU A 26 4.11 -11.41 -2.11
N VAL A 27 2.98 -10.78 -1.77
CA VAL A 27 2.97 -9.55 -0.94
C VAL A 27 3.39 -9.86 0.49
N LEU A 28 2.80 -10.91 1.11
CA LEU A 28 3.15 -11.32 2.47
C LEU A 28 4.64 -11.70 2.60
N GLU A 29 5.19 -12.38 1.59
CA GLU A 29 6.62 -12.72 1.53
C GLU A 29 7.49 -11.46 1.41
N ALA A 30 7.12 -10.51 0.54
CA ALA A 30 7.86 -9.27 0.38
C ALA A 30 7.94 -8.48 1.69
N ILE A 31 6.82 -8.41 2.45
CA ILE A 31 6.79 -7.76 3.77
C ILE A 31 7.70 -8.48 4.76
N LYS A 32 7.60 -9.82 4.85
CA LYS A 32 8.38 -10.62 5.80
C LYS A 32 9.90 -10.54 5.53
N ASN A 33 10.29 -10.48 4.26
CA ASN A 33 11.69 -10.43 3.85
C ASN A 33 12.30 -9.04 3.92
N LEU A 34 11.52 -7.98 4.13
CA LEU A 34 12.07 -6.64 4.32
C LEU A 34 12.77 -6.52 5.68
N ASP A 35 14.06 -6.26 5.64
CA ASP A 35 14.80 -5.80 6.82
C ASP A 35 14.56 -4.30 7.01
N ALA A 36 13.64 -3.95 7.90
CA ALA A 36 13.28 -2.55 8.15
C ALA A 36 14.45 -1.74 8.75
N THR A 37 15.44 -2.37 9.39
CA THR A 37 16.58 -1.65 9.98
C THR A 37 17.38 -0.90 8.92
N THR A 38 17.39 -1.40 7.67
CA THR A 38 18.00 -0.73 6.51
C THR A 38 17.28 0.55 6.09
N CYS A 39 16.06 0.75 6.57
CA CYS A 39 15.22 1.93 6.27
C CYS A 39 15.22 2.95 7.42
N LEU A 40 16.02 2.75 8.47
CA LEU A 40 16.20 3.71 9.58
C LEU A 40 17.18 4.80 9.15
N THR A 41 16.76 5.63 8.21
CA THR A 41 17.66 6.55 7.46
C THR A 41 17.23 8.00 7.50
N LYS A 42 16.02 8.29 8.04
CA LYS A 42 15.48 9.65 8.05
C LYS A 42 15.84 10.38 9.33
N GLU A 43 16.66 11.40 9.24
CA GLU A 43 16.86 12.33 10.36
C GLU A 43 15.66 13.25 10.52
N SER A 44 15.13 13.36 11.73
CA SER A 44 13.96 14.17 12.03
C SER A 44 14.32 15.65 12.18
N ALA A 45 13.61 16.51 11.44
CA ALA A 45 13.64 17.97 11.62
C ALA A 45 12.51 18.48 12.54
N GLU A 46 11.65 17.59 13.05
CA GLU A 46 10.51 17.95 13.89
C GLU A 46 10.97 18.40 15.27
N LYS A 47 10.33 19.47 15.80
CA LYS A 47 10.75 20.07 17.09
C LYS A 47 10.81 19.07 18.25
N THR A 48 9.87 18.12 18.29
CA THR A 48 9.73 17.11 19.36
C THR A 48 10.69 15.94 19.23
N MET A 49 11.27 15.74 18.05
CA MET A 49 12.16 14.59 17.75
C MET A 49 13.39 15.03 16.95
N LYS A 50 13.85 16.27 17.11
CA LYS A 50 14.95 16.83 16.32
C LYS A 50 16.22 15.99 16.45
N GLY A 51 16.77 15.59 15.30
CA GLY A 51 17.98 14.76 15.21
C GLY A 51 17.73 13.27 15.46
N ALA A 52 16.51 12.84 15.83
CA ALA A 52 16.20 11.43 15.97
C ALA A 52 16.24 10.74 14.61
N LEU A 53 16.79 9.52 14.59
CA LEU A 53 16.77 8.67 13.39
C LEU A 53 15.44 7.92 13.32
N LEU A 54 14.70 8.12 12.23
CA LEU A 54 13.36 7.58 12.02
C LEU A 54 13.35 6.62 10.82
N PHE A 55 12.37 5.71 10.81
CA PHE A 55 12.10 4.91 9.61
C PHE A 55 11.61 5.80 8.47
N SER A 56 12.22 5.61 7.30
CA SER A 56 11.93 6.34 6.07
C SER A 56 10.79 5.65 5.30
N PRO A 57 9.60 6.26 5.18
CA PRO A 57 8.53 5.74 4.32
C PRO A 57 8.98 5.52 2.88
N ARG A 58 9.80 6.43 2.37
CA ARG A 58 10.34 6.36 1.01
C ARG A 58 11.17 5.11 0.79
N ASP A 59 12.08 4.80 1.72
CA ASP A 59 12.98 3.66 1.58
C ASP A 59 12.23 2.35 1.75
N MET A 60 11.29 2.28 2.71
CA MET A 60 10.41 1.13 2.89
C MET A 60 9.57 0.85 1.64
N ASN A 61 8.92 1.87 1.07
CA ASN A 61 8.18 1.76 -0.19
C ASN A 61 9.09 1.30 -1.33
N HIS A 62 10.28 1.88 -1.44
CA HIS A 62 11.24 1.50 -2.48
C HIS A 62 11.63 0.02 -2.40
N HIS A 63 11.96 -0.48 -1.21
CA HIS A 63 12.34 -1.88 -1.03
C HIS A 63 11.19 -2.84 -1.36
N LEU A 64 9.97 -2.57 -0.85
CA LEU A 64 8.79 -3.38 -1.13
C LEU A 64 8.43 -3.37 -2.62
N LYS A 65 8.37 -2.19 -3.23
CA LYS A 65 8.11 -2.07 -4.68
C LYS A 65 9.16 -2.81 -5.49
N THR A 66 10.44 -2.66 -5.19
CA THR A 66 11.52 -3.37 -5.89
C THR A 66 11.37 -4.89 -5.80
N ALA A 67 11.04 -5.43 -4.62
CA ALA A 67 10.81 -6.85 -4.44
C ALA A 67 9.61 -7.37 -5.25
N LEU A 68 8.53 -6.57 -5.30
CA LEU A 68 7.29 -6.93 -6.01
C LEU A 68 7.40 -6.72 -7.54
N HIS A 69 8.16 -5.72 -8.00
CA HIS A 69 8.48 -5.54 -9.41
C HIS A 69 9.18 -6.77 -10.02
N LYS A 70 10.09 -7.39 -9.26
CA LYS A 70 10.74 -8.66 -9.67
C LYS A 70 9.74 -9.82 -9.83
N LYS A 71 8.57 -9.70 -9.22
CA LYS A 71 7.45 -10.65 -9.32
C LYS A 71 6.36 -10.20 -10.31
N ASN A 72 6.64 -9.21 -11.15
CA ASN A 72 5.74 -8.66 -12.19
C ASN A 72 4.46 -8.01 -11.63
N TRP A 73 4.58 -7.28 -10.50
CA TRP A 73 3.46 -6.50 -9.96
C TRP A 73 3.20 -5.19 -10.72
N THR A 74 4.02 -4.86 -11.68
CA THR A 74 3.83 -3.71 -12.57
C THR A 74 4.26 -4.05 -13.98
N ALA A 75 3.80 -3.28 -14.96
CA ALA A 75 4.31 -3.40 -16.32
C ALA A 75 5.76 -2.90 -16.41
N LYS A 76 6.54 -3.50 -17.31
CA LYS A 76 7.90 -3.02 -17.61
C LYS A 76 7.81 -1.59 -18.17
N ALA A 77 8.62 -0.68 -17.64
CA ALA A 77 8.64 0.71 -18.10
C ALA A 77 9.20 0.84 -19.52
N ASN A 78 8.61 1.75 -20.29
CA ASN A 78 9.16 2.16 -21.58
C ASN A 78 10.30 3.20 -21.44
N ASP A 79 10.47 3.78 -20.26
CA ASP A 79 11.52 4.76 -19.97
C ASP A 79 12.82 4.05 -19.60
N LYS A 80 13.91 4.39 -20.29
CA LYS A 80 15.26 3.86 -20.06
C LYS A 80 15.80 4.11 -18.64
N LYS A 81 15.22 5.06 -17.88
CA LYS A 81 15.61 5.40 -16.51
C LYS A 81 14.85 4.60 -15.44
N LYS A 82 13.80 3.87 -15.81
CA LYS A 82 12.99 3.08 -14.90
C LYS A 82 12.92 1.65 -15.39
N GLU A 83 13.13 0.71 -14.50
CA GLU A 83 12.98 -0.72 -14.82
C GLU A 83 11.51 -1.10 -14.99
N TYR A 84 10.62 -0.51 -14.16
CA TYR A 84 9.18 -0.76 -14.17
C TYR A 84 8.39 0.54 -14.07
N ALA A 85 7.20 0.56 -14.68
CA ALA A 85 6.22 1.63 -14.56
C ALA A 85 5.11 1.21 -13.59
N GLU A 86 4.71 2.13 -12.71
CA GLU A 86 3.52 1.97 -11.90
C GLU A 86 2.28 2.07 -12.81
N PRO A 87 1.24 1.23 -12.59
CA PRO A 87 0.04 1.24 -13.40
C PRO A 87 -0.69 2.59 -13.32
N ARG A 88 -0.92 3.21 -14.46
CA ARG A 88 -1.53 4.54 -14.55
C ARG A 88 -2.80 4.55 -15.37
N HIS A 89 -3.79 5.28 -14.89
CA HIS A 89 -4.94 5.71 -15.66
C HIS A 89 -4.88 7.23 -15.90
N ALA A 90 -4.70 7.63 -17.15
CA ALA A 90 -4.69 9.04 -17.56
C ALA A 90 -6.13 9.56 -17.74
N PHE A 91 -6.44 10.76 -17.24
CA PHE A 91 -7.73 11.44 -17.37
C PHE A 91 -7.61 12.90 -17.84
N GLY A 92 -6.52 13.23 -18.50
CA GLY A 92 -6.25 14.55 -19.07
C GLY A 92 -4.77 14.78 -19.28
N LYS A 93 -4.41 15.88 -19.96
CA LYS A 93 -3.00 16.22 -20.22
C LYS A 93 -2.24 16.37 -18.92
N GLY A 94 -1.28 15.49 -18.66
CA GLY A 94 -0.45 15.48 -17.45
C GLY A 94 -1.16 15.07 -16.16
N ARG A 95 -2.44 14.63 -16.23
CA ARG A 95 -3.20 14.17 -15.07
C ARG A 95 -3.45 12.67 -15.15
N PHE A 96 -3.17 11.98 -14.05
CA PHE A 96 -3.35 10.52 -13.95
C PHE A 96 -3.59 10.11 -12.50
N ARG A 97 -4.15 8.92 -12.33
CA ARG A 97 -4.09 8.16 -11.08
C ARG A 97 -3.15 6.98 -11.27
N GLU A 98 -2.45 6.65 -10.21
CA GLU A 98 -1.43 5.61 -10.22
C GLU A 98 -1.66 4.68 -9.04
N MET A 99 -1.42 3.40 -9.25
CA MET A 99 -1.40 2.35 -8.24
C MET A 99 0.03 1.89 -8.02
N ASP A 100 0.39 1.48 -6.81
CA ASP A 100 1.74 0.97 -6.52
C ASP A 100 2.03 -0.34 -7.26
N GLY A 101 0.99 -1.15 -7.48
CA GLY A 101 1.09 -2.35 -8.29
C GLY A 101 -0.26 -2.90 -8.73
N ILE A 102 -0.27 -3.58 -9.87
CA ILE A 102 -1.39 -4.42 -10.32
C ILE A 102 -0.84 -5.71 -10.87
N LYS A 103 -1.41 -6.84 -10.43
CA LYS A 103 -1.11 -8.16 -10.97
C LYS A 103 -2.36 -9.02 -10.95
N ASN A 104 -2.69 -9.64 -12.09
CA ASN A 104 -3.84 -10.58 -12.23
C ASN A 104 -5.13 -10.05 -11.59
N LYS A 105 -5.50 -8.80 -11.84
CA LYS A 105 -6.68 -8.13 -11.26
C LYS A 105 -6.62 -7.85 -9.76
N VAL A 106 -5.48 -8.04 -9.10
CA VAL A 106 -5.24 -7.59 -7.73
C VAL A 106 -4.56 -6.24 -7.76
N GLY A 107 -5.14 -5.24 -7.11
CA GLY A 107 -4.52 -3.93 -6.88
C GLY A 107 -3.69 -3.95 -5.59
N LEU A 108 -2.58 -3.22 -5.59
CA LEU A 108 -1.71 -3.07 -4.43
C LEU A 108 -1.43 -1.60 -4.16
N GLU A 109 -1.58 -1.21 -2.91
CA GLU A 109 -1.12 0.06 -2.35
C GLU A 109 -0.20 -0.19 -1.14
N ILE A 110 0.87 0.60 -1.05
CA ILE A 110 1.83 0.54 0.06
C ILE A 110 1.88 1.93 0.69
N GLN A 111 1.12 2.12 1.76
CA GLN A 111 0.89 3.43 2.33
C GLN A 111 1.57 3.61 3.70
N PHE A 112 2.84 4.02 3.68
CA PHE A 112 3.59 4.46 4.87
C PHE A 112 3.60 5.99 5.02
N GLY A 113 2.74 6.68 4.30
CA GLY A 113 2.69 8.13 4.26
C GLY A 113 1.60 8.76 5.12
N LYS A 114 1.07 9.88 4.65
CA LYS A 114 0.08 10.68 5.37
C LYS A 114 -1.26 9.99 5.50
N TYR A 115 -1.90 10.17 6.65
CA TYR A 115 -3.23 9.65 7.02
C TYR A 115 -4.29 9.76 5.90
N ALA A 116 -4.41 10.93 5.30
CA ALA A 116 -5.46 11.20 4.31
C ALA A 116 -5.45 10.24 3.10
N PHE A 117 -4.36 9.56 2.83
CA PHE A 117 -4.25 8.69 1.67
C PHE A 117 -4.71 7.26 1.92
N MET A 118 -4.63 6.70 3.14
CA MET A 118 -5.09 5.35 3.44
C MET A 118 -6.57 5.14 3.10
N GLY A 119 -7.45 5.98 3.67
CA GLY A 119 -8.88 5.93 3.35
C GLY A 119 -9.17 6.23 1.87
N TYR A 120 -8.44 7.19 1.28
CA TYR A 120 -8.59 7.50 -0.14
C TYR A 120 -8.23 6.30 -1.04
N ASP A 121 -7.19 5.58 -0.72
CA ASP A 121 -6.73 4.44 -1.52
C ASP A 121 -7.81 3.35 -1.57
N ILE A 122 -8.40 2.99 -0.44
CA ILE A 122 -9.43 1.96 -0.36
C ILE A 122 -10.80 2.47 -0.85
N PHE A 123 -11.25 3.61 -0.28
CA PHE A 123 -12.63 4.07 -0.47
C PHE A 123 -12.85 4.88 -1.76
N SER A 124 -11.80 5.16 -2.51
CA SER A 124 -11.89 5.91 -3.76
C SER A 124 -11.03 5.32 -4.87
N LYS A 125 -9.72 5.24 -4.70
CA LYS A 125 -8.79 4.86 -5.77
C LYS A 125 -9.03 3.42 -6.25
N MET A 126 -9.11 2.46 -5.33
CA MET A 126 -9.36 1.05 -5.67
C MET A 126 -10.73 0.88 -6.35
N ILE A 127 -11.76 1.62 -5.91
CA ILE A 127 -13.09 1.58 -6.56
C ILE A 127 -13.02 2.11 -7.99
N ILE A 128 -12.29 3.21 -8.22
CA ILE A 128 -12.07 3.77 -9.56
C ILE A 128 -11.39 2.74 -10.46
N PHE A 129 -10.32 2.11 -9.99
CA PHE A 129 -9.59 1.10 -10.77
C PHE A 129 -10.43 -0.17 -11.03
N LYS A 130 -11.29 -0.56 -10.08
CA LYS A 130 -12.29 -1.62 -10.32
C LYS A 130 -13.26 -1.23 -11.44
N ASN A 131 -13.87 -0.04 -11.35
CA ASN A 131 -14.85 0.42 -12.34
C ASN A 131 -14.25 0.57 -13.75
N LEU A 132 -12.96 0.86 -13.83
CA LEU A 132 -12.18 0.87 -15.06
C LEU A 132 -11.74 -0.53 -15.53
N GLY A 133 -12.07 -1.58 -14.78
CA GLY A 133 -11.77 -2.97 -15.13
C GLY A 133 -10.31 -3.38 -14.90
N TYR A 134 -9.51 -2.58 -14.22
CA TYR A 134 -8.12 -2.93 -13.92
C TYR A 134 -7.98 -3.97 -12.81
N ILE A 135 -8.80 -3.87 -11.75
CA ILE A 135 -8.74 -4.74 -10.58
C ILE A 135 -10.12 -5.27 -10.20
N GLU A 136 -10.17 -6.33 -9.41
CA GLU A 136 -11.39 -6.87 -8.78
C GLU A 136 -11.30 -6.94 -7.26
N CYS A 137 -10.09 -6.88 -6.72
CA CYS A 137 -9.83 -6.80 -5.28
C CYS A 137 -8.54 -6.01 -5.01
N GLY A 138 -8.29 -5.67 -3.75
CA GLY A 138 -7.13 -4.91 -3.33
C GLY A 138 -6.37 -5.53 -2.17
N ILE A 139 -5.09 -5.17 -2.08
CA ILE A 139 -4.25 -5.35 -0.89
C ILE A 139 -3.72 -3.97 -0.53
N GLU A 140 -3.80 -3.60 0.74
CA GLU A 140 -3.18 -2.38 1.25
C GLU A 140 -2.24 -2.68 2.39
N VAL A 141 -1.01 -2.20 2.29
CA VAL A 141 0.03 -2.39 3.30
C VAL A 141 0.21 -1.10 4.06
N VAL A 142 -0.09 -1.13 5.35
CA VAL A 142 -0.03 0.04 6.24
C VAL A 142 0.84 -0.24 7.46
N PRO A 143 1.41 0.80 8.11
CA PRO A 143 2.21 0.59 9.30
C PRO A 143 1.32 0.32 10.51
N ALA A 144 1.75 -0.58 11.37
CA ALA A 144 1.17 -0.75 12.69
C ALA A 144 1.60 0.38 13.64
N ALA A 145 0.86 0.57 14.73
CA ALA A 145 1.10 1.65 15.69
C ALA A 145 2.53 1.67 16.26
N GLU A 146 3.14 0.51 16.47
CA GLU A 146 4.51 0.39 16.99
C GLU A 146 5.55 0.95 16.00
N LEU A 147 5.32 0.74 14.70
CA LEU A 147 6.19 1.29 13.67
C LEU A 147 5.99 2.80 13.52
N VAL A 148 4.74 3.27 13.58
CA VAL A 148 4.41 4.71 13.48
C VAL A 148 5.09 5.54 14.57
N LYS A 149 5.25 5.01 15.79
CA LYS A 149 5.99 5.68 16.88
C LYS A 149 7.44 6.00 16.55
N GLN A 150 8.00 5.33 15.55
CA GLN A 150 9.37 5.50 15.08
C GLN A 150 9.42 6.13 13.67
N MET A 151 8.34 6.77 13.26
CA MET A 151 8.19 7.51 12.00
C MET A 151 7.88 8.97 12.27
N SER A 152 7.82 9.80 11.22
CA SER A 152 7.42 11.21 11.32
C SER A 152 5.98 11.37 11.78
N THR A 153 5.68 12.47 12.46
CA THR A 153 4.30 12.82 12.81
C THR A 153 3.42 12.93 11.54
N GLY A 154 2.14 12.58 11.71
CA GLY A 154 1.17 12.59 10.62
C GLY A 154 1.18 11.35 9.72
N VAL A 155 2.02 10.35 10.01
CA VAL A 155 1.86 9.00 9.45
C VAL A 155 0.69 8.33 10.14
N SER A 156 -0.21 7.74 9.37
CA SER A 156 -1.34 6.99 9.92
C SER A 156 -0.96 5.56 10.29
N SER A 157 -1.73 4.98 11.19
CA SER A 157 -1.57 3.58 11.60
C SER A 157 -2.76 2.74 11.17
N PHE A 158 -2.55 1.43 11.16
CA PHE A 158 -3.60 0.43 11.00
C PHE A 158 -4.81 0.67 11.91
N ASP A 159 -4.57 1.04 13.18
CA ASP A 159 -5.65 1.25 14.15
C ASP A 159 -6.54 2.44 13.77
N GLN A 160 -5.96 3.51 13.21
CA GLN A 160 -6.73 4.66 12.71
C GLN A 160 -7.60 4.24 11.51
N LEU A 161 -7.06 3.44 10.60
CA LEU A 161 -7.82 2.93 9.45
C LEU A 161 -8.97 2.02 9.91
N LEU A 162 -8.80 1.23 10.98
CA LEU A 162 -9.90 0.44 11.57
C LEU A 162 -11.04 1.32 12.08
N VAL A 163 -10.73 2.47 12.66
CA VAL A 163 -11.77 3.44 13.07
C VAL A 163 -12.58 3.92 11.87
N ASP A 164 -11.89 4.21 10.75
CA ASP A 164 -12.57 4.61 9.51
C ASP A 164 -13.46 3.49 8.95
N PHE A 165 -12.99 2.25 8.92
CA PHE A 165 -13.81 1.11 8.50
C PHE A 165 -15.06 0.94 9.38
N ASN A 166 -14.90 1.02 10.70
CA ASN A 166 -16.01 0.84 11.63
C ASN A 166 -17.06 1.97 11.55
N ASN A 167 -16.60 3.20 11.37
CA ASN A 167 -17.48 4.36 11.31
C ASN A 167 -18.16 4.52 9.94
N ARG A 168 -17.45 4.21 8.86
CA ARG A 168 -17.99 4.30 7.51
C ARG A 168 -18.85 3.10 7.14
N GLY A 169 -18.46 1.91 7.56
CA GLY A 169 -19.06 0.66 7.13
C GLY A 169 -18.78 0.32 5.66
N GLU A 170 -19.45 -0.72 5.15
CA GLU A 170 -19.36 -1.19 3.77
C GLU A 170 -20.51 -0.66 2.92
N SER A 171 -20.25 -0.47 1.63
CA SER A 171 -21.25 -0.10 0.64
C SER A 171 -21.21 -1.02 -0.60
N ASN A 172 -22.24 -0.93 -1.46
CA ASN A 172 -22.34 -1.77 -2.66
C ASN A 172 -21.22 -1.48 -3.69
N ILE A 173 -20.71 -0.25 -3.71
CA ILE A 173 -19.63 0.13 -4.64
C ILE A 173 -18.27 -0.37 -4.19
N ASP A 174 -18.09 -0.69 -2.91
CA ASP A 174 -16.81 -1.14 -2.37
C ASP A 174 -16.36 -2.48 -2.96
N ILE A 175 -15.06 -2.71 -2.92
CA ILE A 175 -14.42 -3.94 -3.38
C ILE A 175 -13.85 -4.73 -2.21
N PRO A 176 -13.61 -6.04 -2.37
CA PRO A 176 -12.86 -6.81 -1.38
C PRO A 176 -11.44 -6.26 -1.23
N VAL A 177 -11.01 -5.89 0.00
CA VAL A 177 -9.65 -5.45 0.31
C VAL A 177 -9.13 -6.18 1.54
N PHE A 178 -7.86 -6.57 1.49
CA PHE A 178 -7.11 -7.11 2.60
C PHE A 178 -6.04 -6.11 3.05
N VAL A 179 -6.08 -5.75 4.31
CA VAL A 179 -5.16 -4.80 4.93
C VAL A 179 -4.25 -5.53 5.91
#